data_65308c7966ff5494efb9647e3ec98ea1
#
_entry.id   65308c7966ff5494efb9647e3ec98ea1
#
_cell.length_a   1.000
_cell.length_b   1.000
_cell.length_c   1.000
_cell.angle_alpha   90.00
_cell.angle_beta   90.00
_cell.angle_gamma   90.00
#
_symmetry.space_group_name_H-M   'P 1'
#
loop_
_entity.id
_entity.type
_entity.pdbx_description
1 polymer ?
#
loop_
_entity_poly.entity_id
_entity_poly.type
_entity_poly.pdbx_seq_one_letter_code
_entity_poly.pdbx_strand_id
1 'polypeptide(L)'
;MAERDLNEYLAKIAKAKVNRRSFLAASGLLGGSAALAACTSGSGNSAAPSAAASAGGAPSTPAPASAAPSAAAIENELFIYNWSDYIAPENISAFEAMHNTTITYDIFANNEELLAKLQGGASGYDLACPTAEFLVPMVEEGFIEKLDQSRLPNMKHIDPALLGQKWDPNNEYHVPKDYGTTGILVRKKVVTEPVTSWREFYDLAVGKYSGRVVMVDSLGDVLIMPLKMLGYSLNETDPAKLDESRKILTDLAPHILALDSDTYQDKLASEEAVLCLGWTGPLLELRENPETADTEYVVPSEGTLFWLDTWVKLADAPHPNAAYEWLNWIHDPEVQAKETEFNGYATPNLEAKKLVSQALLDDPAIFPPDDVIASLEGADPAVTDDEGRLALWADFKSAIG
;
A
#
# COMPACT_ATOMS: atom_id res chain seq x y z
N MET A 1 -11.88 26.71 15.24
CA MET A 1 -12.79 25.53 15.22
C MET A 1 -12.04 24.28 14.77
N ALA A 2 -10.94 24.38 14.03
CA ALA A 2 -10.19 23.22 13.50
C ALA A 2 -9.41 22.38 14.54
N GLU A 3 -8.80 23.01 15.55
CA GLU A 3 -7.97 22.27 16.54
C GLU A 3 -8.75 21.34 17.50
N ARG A 4 -10.05 21.59 17.72
CA ARG A 4 -10.86 20.71 18.59
C ARG A 4 -11.26 19.43 17.89
N ASP A 5 -11.51 19.50 16.58
CA ASP A 5 -11.98 18.35 15.79
C ASP A 5 -10.84 17.36 15.52
N LEU A 6 -9.63 17.85 15.29
CA LEU A 6 -8.45 17.02 15.10
C LEU A 6 -8.08 16.21 16.35
N ASN A 7 -8.08 16.86 17.53
CA ASN A 7 -7.78 16.17 18.79
C ASN A 7 -8.84 15.13 19.18
N GLU A 8 -10.11 15.35 18.81
CA GLU A 8 -11.18 14.38 19.03
C GLU A 8 -11.09 13.19 18.08
N TYR A 9 -10.65 13.42 16.84
CA TYR A 9 -10.38 12.39 15.84
C TYR A 9 -9.15 11.55 16.21
N LEU A 10 -8.04 12.17 16.58
CA LEU A 10 -6.84 11.48 17.07
C LEU A 10 -7.13 10.65 18.33
N ALA A 11 -8.01 11.14 19.21
CA ALA A 11 -8.47 10.36 20.37
C ALA A 11 -9.35 9.16 19.99
N LYS A 12 -10.07 9.20 18.87
CA LYS A 12 -10.83 8.06 18.32
C LYS A 12 -9.90 6.99 17.72
N ILE A 13 -8.88 7.43 16.96
CA ILE A 13 -7.87 6.53 16.39
C ILE A 13 -7.06 5.85 17.51
N ALA A 14 -6.61 6.60 18.49
CA ALA A 14 -5.91 6.06 19.66
C ALA A 14 -6.76 5.05 20.45
N LYS A 15 -8.07 5.25 20.53
CA LYS A 15 -9.00 4.29 21.13
C LYS A 15 -9.25 3.04 20.26
N ALA A 16 -9.20 3.17 18.93
CA ALA A 16 -9.27 2.02 18.02
C ALA A 16 -8.03 1.13 18.12
N LYS A 17 -6.83 1.71 18.27
CA LYS A 17 -5.57 0.96 18.48
C LYS A 17 -5.57 0.15 19.80
N VAL A 18 -6.34 0.53 20.82
CA VAL A 18 -6.37 -0.17 22.13
C VAL A 18 -7.23 -1.45 22.12
N ASN A 19 -8.01 -1.73 21.09
CA ASN A 19 -9.09 -2.72 21.16
C ASN A 19 -8.84 -4.06 20.44
N ARG A 20 -7.59 -4.42 20.11
CA ARG A 20 -7.26 -5.76 19.56
C ARG A 20 -7.67 -6.92 20.48
N ARG A 21 -7.69 -6.73 21.79
CA ARG A 21 -8.16 -7.75 22.75
C ARG A 21 -9.69 -7.87 22.84
N SER A 22 -10.43 -6.82 22.51
CA SER A 22 -11.90 -6.83 22.58
C SER A 22 -12.55 -7.42 21.34
N PHE A 23 -11.88 -7.35 20.18
CA PHE A 23 -12.37 -7.94 18.93
C PHE A 23 -12.41 -9.48 18.99
N LEU A 24 -11.39 -10.11 19.58
CA LEU A 24 -11.37 -11.57 19.78
C LEU A 24 -12.37 -12.06 20.85
N ALA A 25 -12.86 -11.18 21.73
CA ALA A 25 -13.87 -11.53 22.73
C ALA A 25 -15.33 -11.40 22.20
N ALA A 26 -15.55 -10.58 21.16
CA ALA A 26 -16.87 -10.38 20.57
C ALA A 26 -17.27 -11.46 19.54
N SER A 27 -16.28 -12.11 18.92
CA SER A 27 -16.51 -13.18 17.93
C SER A 27 -16.93 -14.52 18.53
N GLY A 28 -16.89 -14.66 19.84
CA GLY A 28 -17.21 -15.91 20.57
C GLY A 28 -18.66 -16.08 21.05
N LEU A 29 -19.57 -15.12 20.81
CA LEU A 29 -20.89 -15.10 21.47
C LEU A 29 -22.10 -15.09 20.52
N LEU A 30 -21.98 -15.38 19.23
CA LEU A 30 -23.12 -15.50 18.29
C LEU A 30 -23.14 -16.85 17.57
N GLY A 31 -22.97 -17.92 18.33
CA GLY A 31 -23.21 -19.29 17.90
C GLY A 31 -24.30 -19.94 18.75
N GLY A 32 -25.56 -19.79 18.38
CA GLY A 32 -26.62 -20.49 19.09
C GLY A 32 -28.02 -20.22 18.56
N SER A 33 -28.54 -21.23 17.84
CA SER A 33 -29.97 -21.57 17.67
C SER A 33 -30.85 -20.71 16.80
N ALA A 34 -31.24 -21.28 15.64
CA ALA A 34 -32.65 -21.37 15.26
C ALA A 34 -32.86 -22.56 14.32
N ALA A 35 -33.71 -23.45 14.75
CA ALA A 35 -34.13 -24.69 14.09
C ALA A 35 -35.22 -24.43 13.03
N LEU A 36 -35.16 -25.25 11.99
CA LEU A 36 -36.23 -25.92 11.23
C LEU A 36 -37.68 -25.36 11.28
N ALA A 37 -38.20 -24.99 10.13
CA ALA A 37 -39.59 -25.34 9.77
C ALA A 37 -39.69 -25.53 8.25
N ALA A 38 -40.07 -26.72 7.86
CA ALA A 38 -40.35 -27.18 6.52
C ALA A 38 -41.84 -27.04 6.21
N CYS A 39 -42.20 -27.36 4.93
CA CYS A 39 -43.50 -27.64 4.38
C CYS A 39 -44.21 -26.49 3.67
N THR A 40 -44.80 -26.58 2.51
CA THR A 40 -45.11 -27.61 1.53
C THR A 40 -45.87 -26.94 0.36
N SER A 41 -45.62 -27.45 -0.85
CA SER A 41 -46.51 -27.71 -1.96
C SER A 41 -47.59 -26.72 -2.47
N GLY A 42 -47.64 -26.54 -3.79
CA GLY A 42 -48.82 -26.14 -4.53
C GLY A 42 -48.59 -25.89 -6.01
N SER A 43 -48.90 -26.91 -6.77
CA SER A 43 -48.94 -27.04 -8.23
C SER A 43 -50.02 -26.19 -8.92
N GLY A 44 -49.85 -25.95 -10.24
CA GLY A 44 -50.97 -25.73 -11.16
C GLY A 44 -50.65 -24.74 -12.28
N ASN A 45 -50.18 -25.14 -13.34
CA ASN A 45 -50.73 -25.56 -14.65
C ASN A 45 -51.36 -24.45 -15.54
N SER A 46 -50.72 -24.30 -16.69
CA SER A 46 -51.21 -24.33 -18.07
C SER A 46 -52.03 -23.20 -18.69
N ALA A 47 -51.54 -22.85 -19.83
CA ALA A 47 -52.11 -22.74 -21.15
C ALA A 47 -52.11 -21.35 -21.82
N ALA A 48 -51.34 -21.31 -22.91
CA ALA A 48 -51.63 -20.43 -24.06
C ALA A 48 -52.86 -20.97 -24.85
N PRO A 49 -53.53 -20.24 -25.75
CA PRO A 49 -52.95 -19.96 -27.05
C PRO A 49 -53.32 -18.66 -27.77
N SER A 50 -52.48 -18.26 -28.69
CA SER A 50 -52.65 -17.82 -30.08
C SER A 50 -53.95 -17.10 -30.54
N ALA A 51 -53.79 -15.96 -31.22
CA ALA A 51 -54.20 -15.72 -32.60
C ALA A 51 -53.91 -14.28 -33.09
N ALA A 52 -53.56 -14.23 -34.34
CA ALA A 52 -53.19 -13.07 -35.16
C ALA A 52 -54.34 -12.15 -35.52
N ALA A 53 -54.00 -10.89 -35.85
CA ALA A 53 -54.31 -10.25 -37.15
C ALA A 53 -53.98 -8.75 -37.23
N SER A 54 -53.17 -8.39 -38.21
CA SER A 54 -53.29 -7.36 -39.26
C SER A 54 -53.46 -5.88 -38.94
N ALA A 55 -52.43 -5.16 -39.37
CA ALA A 55 -52.43 -3.97 -40.24
C ALA A 55 -53.10 -2.67 -39.80
N GLY A 56 -52.29 -1.63 -39.72
CA GLY A 56 -52.69 -0.23 -39.71
C GLY A 56 -51.46 0.67 -39.54
N GLY A 57 -50.97 1.22 -40.68
CA GLY A 57 -49.87 2.19 -40.66
C GLY A 57 -50.24 3.47 -39.98
N ALA A 58 -49.37 4.01 -39.15
CA ALA A 58 -49.40 5.36 -38.62
C ALA A 58 -47.95 5.93 -38.54
N PRO A 59 -47.79 7.22 -38.52
CA PRO A 59 -46.57 7.90 -38.95
C PRO A 59 -45.41 7.73 -37.94
N SER A 60 -44.20 7.66 -38.50
CA SER A 60 -42.95 7.62 -37.78
C SER A 60 -42.76 8.83 -36.87
N THR A 61 -42.93 8.62 -35.59
CA THR A 61 -42.40 9.54 -34.57
C THR A 61 -40.88 9.38 -34.53
N PRO A 62 -40.08 10.48 -34.43
CA PRO A 62 -38.65 10.36 -34.23
C PRO A 62 -38.38 9.55 -32.98
N ALA A 63 -37.46 8.58 -33.10
CA ALA A 63 -36.96 7.85 -31.93
C ALA A 63 -36.44 8.86 -30.90
N PRO A 64 -36.75 8.67 -29.59
CA PRO A 64 -36.13 9.49 -28.56
C PRO A 64 -34.62 9.28 -28.65
N ALA A 65 -33.90 10.42 -28.70
CA ALA A 65 -32.44 10.41 -28.63
C ALA A 65 -32.05 9.51 -27.43
N SER A 66 -31.17 8.57 -27.71
CA SER A 66 -30.57 7.71 -26.68
C SER A 66 -30.09 8.63 -25.57
N ALA A 67 -30.73 8.55 -24.41
CA ALA A 67 -30.23 9.22 -23.22
C ALA A 67 -28.80 8.72 -23.00
N ALA A 68 -27.85 9.65 -22.82
CA ALA A 68 -26.55 9.30 -22.33
C ALA A 68 -26.70 8.39 -21.09
N PRO A 69 -25.87 7.36 -20.94
CA PRO A 69 -25.98 6.51 -19.76
C PRO A 69 -25.90 7.40 -18.52
N SER A 70 -26.93 7.36 -17.70
CA SER A 70 -26.92 8.00 -16.39
C SER A 70 -25.72 7.42 -15.64
N ALA A 71 -24.83 8.26 -15.13
CA ALA A 71 -23.74 7.80 -14.28
C ALA A 71 -24.38 6.91 -13.20
N ALA A 72 -23.86 5.70 -13.04
CA ALA A 72 -24.33 4.77 -12.02
C ALA A 72 -24.15 5.45 -10.65
N ALA A 73 -25.12 5.26 -9.76
CA ALA A 73 -25.03 5.83 -8.41
C ALA A 73 -23.81 5.24 -7.68
N ILE A 74 -23.10 6.09 -6.97
CA ILE A 74 -22.00 5.68 -6.10
C ILE A 74 -22.60 4.95 -4.91
N GLU A 75 -22.03 3.83 -4.52
CA GLU A 75 -22.43 3.06 -3.35
C GLU A 75 -22.07 3.81 -2.07
N ASN A 76 -22.79 3.54 -0.98
CA ASN A 76 -22.62 4.22 0.29
C ASN A 76 -21.57 3.59 1.22
N GLU A 77 -20.82 2.62 0.73
CA GLU A 77 -19.72 1.94 1.41
C GLU A 77 -18.53 1.78 0.46
N LEU A 78 -17.32 1.80 1.00
CA LEU A 78 -16.07 1.52 0.29
C LEU A 78 -15.10 0.84 1.27
N PHE A 79 -14.58 -0.32 0.89
CA PHE A 79 -13.65 -1.10 1.70
C PHE A 79 -12.25 -1.06 1.08
N ILE A 80 -11.30 -0.50 1.82
CA ILE A 80 -9.91 -0.32 1.38
C ILE A 80 -8.99 -1.17 2.25
N TYR A 81 -8.12 -1.97 1.63
CA TYR A 81 -7.07 -2.72 2.27
C TYR A 81 -5.71 -2.13 1.89
N ASN A 82 -5.01 -1.52 2.84
CA ASN A 82 -3.88 -0.65 2.56
C ASN A 82 -2.83 -0.70 3.68
N TRP A 83 -1.74 0.05 3.53
CA TRP A 83 -0.72 0.28 4.54
C TRP A 83 -1.24 1.15 5.68
N SER A 84 -0.60 1.08 6.86
CA SER A 84 -0.90 1.99 7.97
C SER A 84 -0.45 3.43 7.65
N ASP A 85 -1.19 4.41 8.17
CA ASP A 85 -0.87 5.85 8.09
C ASP A 85 -0.55 6.34 6.66
N TYR A 86 -1.27 5.81 5.64
CA TYR A 86 -0.94 5.97 4.24
C TYR A 86 -1.92 6.83 3.42
N ILE A 87 -3.01 7.27 4.03
CA ILE A 87 -3.98 8.21 3.44
C ILE A 87 -4.22 9.34 4.42
N ALA A 88 -4.18 10.58 3.94
CA ALA A 88 -4.51 11.76 4.74
C ALA A 88 -5.94 11.64 5.30
N PRO A 89 -6.13 11.73 6.63
CA PRO A 89 -7.45 11.58 7.26
C PRO A 89 -8.49 12.59 6.76
N GLU A 90 -8.05 13.79 6.40
CA GLU A 90 -8.92 14.80 5.80
C GLU A 90 -9.41 14.41 4.40
N ASN A 91 -8.63 13.67 3.62
CA ASN A 91 -9.05 13.17 2.33
C ASN A 91 -10.12 12.07 2.49
N ILE A 92 -9.95 11.15 3.45
CA ILE A 92 -11.00 10.18 3.80
C ILE A 92 -12.29 10.92 4.14
N SER A 93 -12.24 11.85 5.10
CA SER A 93 -13.41 12.60 5.56
C SER A 93 -14.05 13.44 4.45
N ALA A 94 -13.25 14.01 3.54
CA ALA A 94 -13.75 14.80 2.42
C ALA A 94 -14.50 13.92 1.40
N PHE A 95 -13.96 12.75 1.07
CA PHE A 95 -14.63 11.79 0.18
C PHE A 95 -15.94 11.29 0.78
N GLU A 96 -15.95 10.88 2.04
CA GLU A 96 -17.16 10.45 2.76
C GLU A 96 -18.24 11.51 2.73
N ALA A 97 -17.90 12.76 3.02
CA ALA A 97 -18.84 13.88 3.02
C ALA A 97 -19.36 14.22 1.62
N MET A 98 -18.50 14.13 0.60
CA MET A 98 -18.85 14.49 -0.78
C MET A 98 -19.82 13.47 -1.40
N HIS A 99 -19.62 12.18 -1.13
CA HIS A 99 -20.32 11.09 -1.79
C HIS A 99 -21.36 10.39 -0.88
N ASN A 100 -21.45 10.80 0.40
CA ASN A 100 -22.25 10.10 1.42
C ASN A 100 -21.89 8.60 1.47
N THR A 101 -20.61 8.31 1.43
CA THR A 101 -20.02 6.97 1.43
C THR A 101 -19.23 6.79 2.72
N THR A 102 -19.33 5.65 3.37
CA THR A 102 -18.53 5.30 4.54
C THR A 102 -17.32 4.48 4.09
N ILE A 103 -16.12 4.89 4.47
CA ILE A 103 -14.89 4.15 4.17
C ILE A 103 -14.52 3.26 5.36
N THR A 104 -14.41 1.95 5.10
CA THR A 104 -13.79 1.00 6.01
C THR A 104 -12.35 0.78 5.56
N TYR A 105 -11.40 1.06 6.45
CA TYR A 105 -9.98 1.01 6.17
C TYR A 105 -9.32 -0.07 7.03
N ASP A 106 -8.89 -1.16 6.38
CA ASP A 106 -8.10 -2.22 7.00
C ASP A 106 -6.63 -2.10 6.59
N ILE A 107 -5.72 -2.55 7.45
CA ILE A 107 -4.28 -2.45 7.22
C ILE A 107 -3.61 -3.81 7.06
N PHE A 108 -2.52 -3.82 6.29
CA PHE A 108 -1.55 -4.91 6.22
C PHE A 108 -0.13 -4.37 6.47
N ALA A 109 0.76 -5.23 6.97
CA ALA A 109 2.12 -4.86 7.31
C ALA A 109 3.13 -5.06 6.15
N ASN A 110 2.79 -5.92 5.16
CA ASN A 110 3.62 -6.22 4.00
C ASN A 110 2.77 -6.82 2.86
N ASN A 111 3.31 -6.83 1.64
CA ASN A 111 2.63 -7.35 0.46
C ASN A 111 2.38 -8.87 0.54
N GLU A 112 3.25 -9.62 1.22
CA GLU A 112 3.09 -11.05 1.44
C GLU A 112 1.84 -11.35 2.27
N GLU A 113 1.55 -10.52 3.31
CA GLU A 113 0.32 -10.61 4.09
C GLU A 113 -0.91 -10.31 3.23
N LEU A 114 -0.85 -9.24 2.41
CA LEU A 114 -1.91 -8.90 1.46
C LEU A 114 -2.22 -10.08 0.54
N LEU A 115 -1.19 -10.63 -0.12
CA LEU A 115 -1.35 -11.74 -1.07
C LEU A 115 -1.88 -13.01 -0.38
N ALA A 116 -1.28 -13.38 0.77
CA ALA A 116 -1.72 -14.55 1.54
C ALA A 116 -3.17 -14.43 2.03
N LYS A 117 -3.62 -13.23 2.40
CA LYS A 117 -5.01 -12.99 2.80
C LYS A 117 -5.99 -13.19 1.64
N LEU A 118 -5.65 -12.74 0.44
CA LEU A 118 -6.46 -12.97 -0.77
C LEU A 118 -6.45 -14.45 -1.16
N GLN A 119 -5.30 -15.12 -1.14
CA GLN A 119 -5.16 -16.57 -1.38
C GLN A 119 -5.96 -17.39 -0.35
N GLY A 120 -6.07 -16.91 0.88
CA GLY A 120 -6.91 -17.49 1.93
C GLY A 120 -8.42 -17.32 1.71
N GLY A 121 -8.84 -16.66 0.62
CA GLY A 121 -10.24 -16.46 0.25
C GLY A 121 -10.89 -15.26 0.93
N ALA A 122 -10.10 -14.28 1.40
CA ALA A 122 -10.67 -13.02 1.87
C ALA A 122 -11.39 -12.30 0.74
N SER A 123 -12.56 -11.77 1.03
CA SER A 123 -13.42 -11.06 0.07
C SER A 123 -14.06 -9.84 0.76
N GLY A 124 -14.74 -9.02 -0.04
CA GLY A 124 -15.47 -7.85 0.47
C GLY A 124 -14.65 -6.56 0.48
N TYR A 125 -13.39 -6.58 0.07
CA TYR A 125 -12.62 -5.38 -0.22
C TYR A 125 -12.88 -4.90 -1.64
N ASP A 126 -12.90 -3.59 -1.83
CA ASP A 126 -13.05 -2.96 -3.15
C ASP A 126 -11.70 -2.64 -3.77
N LEU A 127 -10.82 -2.08 -2.95
CA LEU A 127 -9.50 -1.60 -3.35
C LEU A 127 -8.41 -2.17 -2.45
N ALA A 128 -7.24 -2.37 -3.05
CA ALA A 128 -6.00 -2.64 -2.33
C ALA A 128 -4.87 -1.76 -2.87
N CYS A 129 -3.78 -1.65 -2.08
CA CYS A 129 -2.63 -0.85 -2.47
C CYS A 129 -1.32 -1.65 -2.40
N PRO A 130 -1.11 -2.63 -3.30
CA PRO A 130 0.14 -3.37 -3.37
C PRO A 130 1.27 -2.54 -3.97
N THR A 131 2.51 -2.93 -3.68
CA THR A 131 3.67 -2.50 -4.46
C THR A 131 3.64 -3.17 -5.85
N ALA A 132 4.12 -2.48 -6.85
CA ALA A 132 3.88 -2.79 -8.25
C ALA A 132 4.36 -4.18 -8.71
N GLU A 133 5.43 -4.73 -8.13
CA GLU A 133 5.91 -6.09 -8.46
C GLU A 133 4.91 -7.18 -8.09
N PHE A 134 4.01 -6.93 -7.14
CA PHE A 134 2.95 -7.86 -6.75
C PHE A 134 1.74 -7.86 -7.68
N LEU A 135 1.68 -6.94 -8.65
CA LEU A 135 0.59 -6.92 -9.65
C LEU A 135 0.54 -8.21 -10.48
N VAL A 136 1.71 -8.75 -10.85
CA VAL A 136 1.79 -9.95 -11.70
C VAL A 136 1.13 -11.16 -11.04
N PRO A 137 1.53 -11.60 -9.83
CA PRO A 137 0.84 -12.70 -9.16
C PRO A 137 -0.64 -12.40 -8.89
N MET A 138 -1.01 -11.16 -8.55
CA MET A 138 -2.41 -10.80 -8.34
C MET A 138 -3.27 -10.91 -9.61
N VAL A 139 -2.70 -10.59 -10.79
CA VAL A 139 -3.36 -10.78 -12.09
C VAL A 139 -3.46 -12.25 -12.44
N GLU A 140 -2.38 -13.02 -12.28
CA GLU A 140 -2.33 -14.46 -12.62
C GLU A 140 -3.30 -15.28 -11.77
N GLU A 141 -3.47 -14.94 -10.50
CA GLU A 141 -4.42 -15.58 -9.59
C GLU A 141 -5.85 -15.02 -9.71
N GLY A 142 -6.06 -13.97 -10.50
CA GLY A 142 -7.38 -13.38 -10.75
C GLY A 142 -7.94 -12.56 -9.60
N PHE A 143 -7.09 -12.04 -8.70
CA PHE A 143 -7.52 -11.21 -7.57
C PHE A 143 -7.87 -9.78 -7.97
N ILE A 144 -7.31 -9.29 -9.07
CA ILE A 144 -7.57 -7.94 -9.58
C ILE A 144 -8.09 -7.98 -11.01
N GLU A 145 -8.89 -6.99 -11.37
CA GLU A 145 -9.46 -6.87 -12.71
C GLU A 145 -8.93 -5.65 -13.46
N LYS A 146 -9.10 -5.67 -14.78
CA LYS A 146 -8.75 -4.53 -15.63
C LYS A 146 -9.60 -3.31 -15.31
N LEU A 147 -8.94 -2.17 -15.22
CA LEU A 147 -9.58 -0.89 -14.97
C LEU A 147 -10.20 -0.32 -16.26
N ASP A 148 -11.41 0.21 -16.15
CA ASP A 148 -12.01 1.04 -17.19
C ASP A 148 -11.37 2.44 -17.15
N GLN A 149 -10.37 2.65 -17.98
CA GLN A 149 -9.63 3.90 -18.09
C GLN A 149 -10.52 5.12 -18.40
N SER A 150 -11.69 4.91 -19.03
CA SER A 150 -12.63 6.00 -19.32
C SER A 150 -13.24 6.61 -18.05
N ARG A 151 -13.21 5.88 -16.93
CA ARG A 151 -13.68 6.32 -15.62
C ARG A 151 -12.60 7.02 -14.79
N LEU A 152 -11.36 7.08 -15.28
CA LEU A 152 -10.18 7.59 -14.56
C LEU A 152 -9.55 8.81 -15.28
N PRO A 153 -10.30 9.90 -15.54
CA PRO A 153 -9.79 11.06 -16.28
C PRO A 153 -8.57 11.72 -15.63
N ASN A 154 -8.33 11.54 -14.31
CA ASN A 154 -7.17 12.10 -13.62
C ASN A 154 -5.88 11.31 -13.88
N MET A 155 -5.94 10.11 -14.46
CA MET A 155 -4.76 9.38 -14.96
C MET A 155 -3.88 10.20 -15.91
N LYS A 156 -4.46 11.20 -16.60
CA LYS A 156 -3.71 12.14 -17.47
C LYS A 156 -2.63 12.94 -16.75
N HIS A 157 -2.68 13.01 -15.42
CA HIS A 157 -1.71 13.75 -14.61
C HIS A 157 -0.54 12.89 -14.13
N ILE A 158 -0.65 11.56 -14.28
CA ILE A 158 0.41 10.63 -13.89
C ILE A 158 1.62 10.79 -14.80
N ASP A 159 2.82 10.76 -14.20
CA ASP A 159 4.08 10.82 -14.94
C ASP A 159 4.18 9.63 -15.90
N PRO A 160 4.31 9.89 -17.21
CA PRO A 160 4.45 8.82 -18.21
C PRO A 160 5.64 7.89 -17.96
N ALA A 161 6.68 8.34 -17.25
CA ALA A 161 7.84 7.52 -16.89
C ALA A 161 7.50 6.37 -15.94
N LEU A 162 6.41 6.48 -15.17
CA LEU A 162 5.94 5.46 -14.23
C LEU A 162 4.91 4.49 -14.86
N LEU A 163 4.49 4.77 -16.11
CA LEU A 163 3.53 3.94 -16.85
C LEU A 163 4.25 2.98 -17.80
N GLY A 164 3.56 1.92 -18.25
CA GLY A 164 4.06 0.95 -19.22
C GLY A 164 5.22 0.10 -18.72
N GLN A 165 5.31 -0.10 -17.42
CA GLN A 165 6.35 -0.88 -16.78
C GLN A 165 6.11 -2.39 -16.92
N LYS A 166 7.14 -3.19 -16.66
CA LYS A 166 7.12 -4.66 -16.87
C LYS A 166 6.02 -5.40 -16.11
N TRP A 167 5.55 -4.86 -15.01
CA TRP A 167 4.46 -5.46 -14.20
C TRP A 167 3.06 -5.20 -14.77
N ASP A 168 2.89 -4.13 -15.56
CA ASP A 168 1.64 -3.82 -16.28
C ASP A 168 1.93 -2.98 -17.54
N PRO A 169 2.42 -3.60 -18.62
CA PRO A 169 2.90 -2.88 -19.80
C PRO A 169 1.85 -2.02 -20.52
N ASN A 170 0.59 -2.27 -20.29
CA ASN A 170 -0.52 -1.54 -20.91
C ASN A 170 -1.23 -0.60 -19.94
N ASN A 171 -0.83 -0.56 -18.66
CA ASN A 171 -1.49 0.17 -17.57
C ASN A 171 -2.97 -0.22 -17.42
N GLU A 172 -3.27 -1.52 -17.50
CA GLU A 172 -4.64 -2.00 -17.52
C GLU A 172 -5.18 -2.31 -16.10
N TYR A 173 -4.30 -2.54 -15.10
CA TYR A 173 -4.70 -3.10 -13.81
C TYR A 173 -4.51 -2.16 -12.64
N HIS A 174 -3.74 -1.09 -12.79
CA HIS A 174 -3.37 -0.24 -11.67
C HIS A 174 -3.41 1.26 -11.98
N VAL A 175 -3.40 2.05 -10.89
CA VAL A 175 -3.10 3.48 -10.91
C VAL A 175 -1.93 3.72 -9.94
N PRO A 176 -0.79 4.31 -10.37
CA PRO A 176 0.30 4.68 -9.48
C PRO A 176 -0.17 5.56 -8.32
N LYS A 177 0.19 5.20 -7.07
CA LYS A 177 -0.21 5.97 -5.88
C LYS A 177 0.91 6.89 -5.39
N ASP A 178 1.99 6.31 -4.93
CA ASP A 178 3.17 6.98 -4.41
C ASP A 178 4.43 6.17 -4.77
N TYR A 179 5.59 6.80 -4.73
CA TYR A 179 6.86 6.11 -4.93
C TYR A 179 7.92 6.62 -3.95
N GLY A 180 8.94 5.80 -3.73
CA GLY A 180 10.02 6.15 -2.84
C GLY A 180 11.18 5.18 -2.90
N THR A 181 11.99 5.23 -1.86
CA THR A 181 13.15 4.35 -1.68
C THR A 181 13.09 3.67 -0.33
N THR A 182 13.79 2.54 -0.21
CA THR A 182 14.11 1.94 1.07
C THR A 182 15.50 2.37 1.47
N GLY A 183 15.67 2.83 2.71
CA GLY A 183 16.93 3.38 3.16
C GLY A 183 17.16 3.20 4.66
N ILE A 184 18.01 4.05 5.21
CA ILE A 184 18.40 3.98 6.61
C ILE A 184 17.95 5.23 7.34
N LEU A 185 17.13 5.08 8.41
CA LEU A 185 16.84 6.16 9.34
C LEU A 185 17.83 6.11 10.51
N VAL A 186 18.39 7.26 10.87
CA VAL A 186 19.48 7.39 11.83
C VAL A 186 19.18 8.48 12.86
N ARG A 187 19.15 8.15 14.14
CA ARG A 187 19.06 9.14 15.24
C ARG A 187 20.43 9.77 15.50
N LYS A 188 20.70 10.91 14.87
CA LYS A 188 22.02 11.56 14.85
C LYS A 188 22.52 12.06 16.20
N LYS A 189 21.63 12.36 17.16
CA LYS A 189 22.03 12.66 18.55
C LYS A 189 22.70 11.48 19.24
N VAL A 190 22.40 10.25 18.83
CA VAL A 190 22.92 9.02 19.44
C VAL A 190 23.98 8.37 18.55
N VAL A 191 23.71 8.24 17.25
CA VAL A 191 24.61 7.64 16.26
C VAL A 191 25.44 8.76 15.64
N THR A 192 26.63 8.97 16.19
CA THR A 192 27.56 10.03 15.76
C THR A 192 28.51 9.57 14.67
N GLU A 193 28.58 8.26 14.43
CA GLU A 193 29.36 7.66 13.36
C GLU A 193 28.74 8.00 12.00
N PRO A 194 29.55 7.99 10.92
CA PRO A 194 29.04 8.05 9.56
C PRO A 194 28.13 6.85 9.28
N VAL A 195 26.99 7.10 8.62
CA VAL A 195 26.10 6.08 8.06
C VAL A 195 25.73 6.54 6.65
N THR A 196 26.44 6.02 5.65
CA THR A 196 26.28 6.39 4.24
C THR A 196 26.15 5.18 3.33
N SER A 197 26.23 3.97 3.92
CA SER A 197 26.28 2.71 3.21
C SER A 197 25.58 1.60 4.01
N TRP A 198 25.14 0.56 3.30
CA TRP A 198 24.64 -0.67 3.95
C TRP A 198 25.71 -1.34 4.80
N ARG A 199 26.97 -1.26 4.38
CA ARG A 199 28.09 -1.81 5.16
C ARG A 199 28.22 -1.12 6.51
N GLU A 200 28.21 0.20 6.57
CA GLU A 200 28.29 0.95 7.82
C GLU A 200 27.08 0.70 8.72
N PHE A 201 25.88 0.62 8.14
CA PHE A 201 24.67 0.22 8.88
C PHE A 201 24.85 -1.15 9.54
N TYR A 202 25.27 -2.17 8.76
CA TYR A 202 25.51 -3.51 9.25
C TYR A 202 26.56 -3.54 10.38
N ASP A 203 27.72 -2.94 10.16
CA ASP A 203 28.83 -2.94 11.14
C ASP A 203 28.41 -2.28 12.47
N LEU A 204 27.59 -1.24 12.42
CA LEU A 204 27.01 -0.58 13.59
C LEU A 204 25.93 -1.43 14.25
N ALA A 205 25.10 -2.12 13.46
CA ALA A 205 24.03 -2.97 13.94
C ALA A 205 24.56 -4.20 14.71
N VAL A 206 25.55 -4.90 14.17
CA VAL A 206 26.15 -6.05 14.85
C VAL A 206 27.14 -5.64 15.97
N GLY A 207 27.56 -4.37 15.98
CA GLY A 207 28.55 -3.81 16.90
C GLY A 207 27.92 -2.96 18.00
N LYS A 208 28.18 -1.65 17.92
CA LYS A 208 27.88 -0.68 18.99
C LYS A 208 26.40 -0.55 19.32
N TYR A 209 25.52 -0.74 18.33
CA TYR A 209 24.08 -0.55 18.48
C TYR A 209 23.30 -1.87 18.42
N SER A 210 23.95 -2.97 18.74
CA SER A 210 23.32 -4.30 18.89
C SER A 210 22.09 -4.24 19.81
N GLY A 211 20.95 -4.77 19.36
CA GLY A 211 19.68 -4.73 20.07
C GLY A 211 18.95 -3.38 20.03
N ARG A 212 19.46 -2.42 19.25
CA ARG A 212 18.84 -1.10 19.04
C ARG A 212 18.59 -0.78 17.57
N VAL A 213 18.33 -1.81 16.79
CA VAL A 213 18.07 -1.74 15.35
C VAL A 213 16.69 -2.30 15.08
N VAL A 214 15.88 -1.59 14.37
CA VAL A 214 14.58 -2.05 13.85
C VAL A 214 14.65 -2.12 12.32
N MET A 215 13.97 -3.08 11.74
CA MET A 215 13.83 -3.20 10.30
C MET A 215 12.36 -3.40 9.94
N VAL A 216 11.95 -2.96 8.76
CA VAL A 216 10.60 -3.26 8.28
C VAL A 216 10.42 -4.76 8.09
N ASP A 217 9.21 -5.29 8.34
CA ASP A 217 8.86 -6.71 8.13
C ASP A 217 8.48 -6.94 6.66
N SER A 218 9.46 -6.80 5.77
CA SER A 218 9.31 -6.97 4.32
C SER A 218 10.52 -7.69 3.77
N LEU A 219 10.28 -8.81 3.08
CA LEU A 219 11.32 -9.64 2.46
C LEU A 219 12.12 -8.82 1.44
N GLY A 220 11.42 -8.14 0.53
CA GLY A 220 12.02 -7.37 -0.54
C GLY A 220 12.98 -6.30 -0.02
N ASP A 221 12.55 -5.56 1.01
CA ASP A 221 13.30 -4.46 1.60
C ASP A 221 14.52 -4.95 2.40
N VAL A 222 14.35 -5.98 3.22
CA VAL A 222 15.43 -6.48 4.08
C VAL A 222 16.55 -7.13 3.27
N LEU A 223 16.22 -7.84 2.17
CA LEU A 223 17.21 -8.47 1.31
C LEU A 223 18.08 -7.47 0.54
N ILE A 224 17.65 -6.23 0.38
CA ILE A 224 18.44 -5.19 -0.29
C ILE A 224 19.83 -5.07 0.35
N MET A 225 19.86 -4.97 1.68
CA MET A 225 21.09 -4.73 2.43
C MET A 225 22.19 -5.77 2.11
N PRO A 226 22.00 -7.09 2.34
CA PRO A 226 23.05 -8.06 2.08
C PRO A 226 23.41 -8.19 0.59
N LEU A 227 22.41 -8.09 -0.31
CA LEU A 227 22.66 -8.17 -1.75
C LEU A 227 23.52 -7.00 -2.23
N LYS A 228 23.20 -5.78 -1.83
CA LYS A 228 23.95 -4.59 -2.22
C LYS A 228 25.35 -4.55 -1.56
N MET A 229 25.49 -4.97 -0.32
CA MET A 229 26.80 -5.13 0.33
C MET A 229 27.73 -6.08 -0.41
N LEU A 230 27.17 -7.09 -1.07
CA LEU A 230 27.90 -8.06 -1.89
C LEU A 230 28.09 -7.63 -3.35
N GLY A 231 27.50 -6.50 -3.75
CA GLY A 231 27.55 -5.98 -5.12
C GLY A 231 26.63 -6.73 -6.09
N TYR A 232 25.58 -7.38 -5.58
CA TYR A 232 24.60 -8.09 -6.38
C TYR A 232 23.41 -7.20 -6.74
N SER A 233 22.65 -7.60 -7.77
CA SER A 233 21.33 -7.02 -8.04
C SER A 233 20.38 -7.35 -6.89
N LEU A 234 19.45 -6.44 -6.59
CA LEU A 234 18.37 -6.74 -5.64
C LEU A 234 17.41 -7.82 -6.18
N ASN A 235 17.44 -8.10 -7.47
CA ASN A 235 16.68 -9.15 -8.15
C ASN A 235 17.42 -10.50 -8.27
N GLU A 236 18.45 -10.71 -7.45
CA GLU A 236 19.25 -11.94 -7.46
C GLU A 236 18.45 -13.16 -7.00
N THR A 237 18.57 -14.26 -7.73
CA THR A 237 17.94 -15.57 -7.44
C THR A 237 18.91 -16.74 -7.48
N ASP A 238 20.21 -16.48 -7.81
CA ASP A 238 21.22 -17.54 -7.78
C ASP A 238 21.38 -18.09 -6.35
N PRO A 239 21.16 -19.41 -6.14
CA PRO A 239 21.20 -20.00 -4.80
C PRO A 239 22.51 -19.78 -4.06
N ALA A 240 23.67 -19.76 -4.77
CA ALA A 240 24.97 -19.57 -4.13
C ALA A 240 25.12 -18.13 -3.59
N LYS A 241 24.61 -17.13 -4.33
CA LYS A 241 24.60 -15.72 -3.90
C LYS A 241 23.59 -15.46 -2.80
N LEU A 242 22.42 -16.12 -2.87
CA LEU A 242 21.44 -16.08 -1.78
C LEU A 242 22.01 -16.70 -0.51
N ASP A 243 22.81 -17.77 -0.58
CA ASP A 243 23.48 -18.36 0.58
C ASP A 243 24.55 -17.43 1.18
N GLU A 244 25.22 -16.59 0.37
CA GLU A 244 26.11 -15.55 0.90
C GLU A 244 25.32 -14.47 1.64
N SER A 245 24.19 -14.03 1.09
CA SER A 245 23.27 -13.08 1.72
C SER A 245 22.67 -13.64 3.00
N ARG A 246 22.31 -14.93 3.02
CA ARG A 246 21.81 -15.66 4.20
C ARG A 246 22.78 -15.59 5.37
N LYS A 247 24.08 -15.74 5.13
CA LYS A 247 25.11 -15.67 6.19
C LYS A 247 25.12 -14.29 6.86
N ILE A 248 25.02 -13.22 6.05
CA ILE A 248 24.95 -11.84 6.57
C ILE A 248 23.72 -11.64 7.44
N LEU A 249 22.55 -12.08 6.97
CA LEU A 249 21.30 -11.95 7.72
C LEU A 249 21.28 -12.81 8.99
N THR A 250 21.82 -14.04 8.92
CA THR A 250 21.91 -14.92 10.10
C THR A 250 22.81 -14.32 11.19
N ASP A 251 23.92 -13.66 10.78
CA ASP A 251 24.80 -12.96 11.71
C ASP A 251 24.14 -11.70 12.29
N LEU A 252 23.33 -11.00 11.50
CA LEU A 252 22.59 -9.81 11.92
C LEU A 252 21.41 -10.12 12.86
N ALA A 253 20.72 -11.24 12.66
CA ALA A 253 19.43 -11.55 13.32
C ALA A 253 19.45 -11.37 14.85
N PRO A 254 20.47 -11.88 15.63
CA PRO A 254 20.49 -11.71 17.09
C PRO A 254 20.72 -10.26 17.55
N HIS A 255 21.00 -9.34 16.64
CA HIS A 255 21.27 -7.93 16.89
C HIS A 255 20.07 -7.03 16.57
N ILE A 256 19.00 -7.58 15.98
CA ILE A 256 17.78 -6.84 15.62
C ILE A 256 16.84 -6.82 16.82
N LEU A 257 16.33 -5.61 17.15
CA LEU A 257 15.33 -5.41 18.18
C LEU A 257 13.98 -5.98 17.76
N ALA A 258 13.55 -5.69 16.53
CA ALA A 258 12.28 -6.14 15.98
C ALA A 258 12.23 -5.98 14.45
N LEU A 259 11.35 -6.76 13.82
CA LEU A 259 10.76 -6.45 12.52
C LEU A 259 9.42 -5.74 12.77
N ASP A 260 9.25 -4.53 12.21
CA ASP A 260 8.07 -3.70 12.45
C ASP A 260 7.89 -2.71 11.30
N SER A 261 6.84 -2.89 10.50
CA SER A 261 6.50 -1.97 9.41
C SER A 261 5.51 -0.87 9.84
N ASP A 262 4.83 -1.03 10.96
CA ASP A 262 3.69 -0.18 11.34
C ASP A 262 4.08 0.94 12.32
N THR A 263 5.01 0.66 13.24
CA THR A 263 5.29 1.54 14.39
C THR A 263 6.79 1.73 14.68
N TYR A 264 7.66 1.52 13.66
CA TYR A 264 9.11 1.66 13.87
C TYR A 264 9.53 3.09 14.24
N GLN A 265 8.77 4.12 13.87
CA GLN A 265 8.96 5.50 14.32
C GLN A 265 8.83 5.66 15.84
N ASP A 266 7.92 4.93 16.49
CA ASP A 266 7.75 4.97 17.94
C ASP A 266 9.01 4.47 18.65
N LYS A 267 9.66 3.43 18.09
CA LYS A 267 10.93 2.88 18.61
C LYS A 267 12.10 3.85 18.41
N LEU A 268 12.11 4.59 17.29
CA LEU A 268 13.08 5.64 17.07
C LEU A 268 12.82 6.86 18.00
N ALA A 269 11.56 7.21 18.22
CA ALA A 269 11.16 8.31 19.06
C ALA A 269 11.50 8.05 20.55
N SER A 270 11.29 6.83 21.02
CA SER A 270 11.61 6.42 22.39
C SER A 270 13.10 6.10 22.60
N GLU A 271 13.93 6.18 21.58
CA GLU A 271 15.33 5.73 21.56
C GLU A 271 15.54 4.25 21.92
N GLU A 272 14.48 3.44 21.88
CA GLU A 272 14.59 1.98 21.95
C GLU A 272 15.38 1.45 20.73
N ALA A 273 15.10 2.00 19.54
CA ALA A 273 15.95 1.87 18.37
C ALA A 273 16.63 3.21 18.03
N VAL A 274 17.79 3.15 17.39
CA VAL A 274 18.54 4.32 16.92
C VAL A 274 18.95 4.23 15.46
N LEU A 275 18.82 3.05 14.90
CA LEU A 275 18.99 2.73 13.48
C LEU A 275 17.77 1.98 13.00
N CYS A 276 17.30 2.31 11.81
CA CYS A 276 16.20 1.62 11.17
C CYS A 276 16.50 1.40 9.68
N LEU A 277 16.23 0.20 9.17
CA LEU A 277 16.03 -0.04 7.74
C LEU A 277 14.54 0.15 7.48
N GLY A 278 14.18 1.16 6.68
CA GLY A 278 12.77 1.52 6.48
C GLY A 278 12.54 2.57 5.40
N TRP A 279 11.37 3.18 5.45
CA TRP A 279 10.87 4.12 4.44
C TRP A 279 10.81 5.56 4.98
N THR A 280 10.60 6.54 4.06
CA THR A 280 10.63 7.97 4.41
C THR A 280 9.36 8.47 5.10
N GLY A 281 8.20 7.78 4.97
CA GLY A 281 6.92 8.30 5.49
C GLY A 281 6.99 8.80 6.94
N PRO A 282 7.41 7.98 7.90
CA PRO A 282 7.53 8.39 9.30
C PRO A 282 8.56 9.48 9.59
N LEU A 283 9.43 9.81 8.62
CA LEU A 283 10.45 10.84 8.78
C LEU A 283 9.85 12.23 9.04
N LEU A 284 8.70 12.54 8.43
CA LEU A 284 8.02 13.82 8.65
C LEU A 284 7.59 13.96 10.11
N GLU A 285 6.90 12.96 10.65
CA GLU A 285 6.48 12.92 12.04
C GLU A 285 7.67 13.05 13.00
N LEU A 286 8.75 12.29 12.74
CA LEU A 286 9.97 12.35 13.54
C LEU A 286 10.63 13.72 13.49
N ARG A 287 10.63 14.42 12.35
CA ARG A 287 11.24 15.75 12.20
C ARG A 287 10.40 16.87 12.81
N GLU A 288 9.09 16.73 12.88
CA GLU A 288 8.20 17.68 13.54
C GLU A 288 8.37 17.70 15.07
N ASN A 289 8.75 16.57 15.66
CA ASN A 289 9.01 16.47 17.07
C ASN A 289 10.43 16.95 17.40
N PRO A 290 10.63 18.03 18.21
CA PRO A 290 11.95 18.56 18.55
C PRO A 290 12.92 17.54 19.20
N GLU A 291 12.40 16.49 19.83
CA GLU A 291 13.22 15.45 20.46
C GLU A 291 13.79 14.47 19.43
N THR A 292 13.14 14.34 18.26
CA THR A 292 13.51 13.41 17.19
C THR A 292 13.85 14.09 15.88
N ALA A 293 13.85 15.44 15.85
CA ALA A 293 14.18 16.26 14.67
C ALA A 293 15.60 16.01 14.12
N ASP A 294 16.45 15.32 14.88
CA ASP A 294 17.78 14.87 14.47
C ASP A 294 17.77 13.60 13.61
N THR A 295 16.59 13.04 13.30
CA THR A 295 16.49 11.85 12.46
C THR A 295 16.83 12.20 11.02
N GLU A 296 17.82 11.51 10.48
CA GLU A 296 18.23 11.60 9.08
C GLU A 296 17.81 10.34 8.31
N TYR A 297 17.46 10.51 7.05
CA TYR A 297 17.28 9.43 6.11
C TYR A 297 18.45 9.36 5.13
N VAL A 298 18.96 8.17 4.91
CA VAL A 298 20.12 7.93 4.06
C VAL A 298 19.75 6.94 2.95
N VAL A 299 19.95 7.35 1.70
CA VAL A 299 20.00 6.44 0.56
C VAL A 299 21.42 5.86 0.49
N PRO A 300 21.61 4.55 0.70
CA PRO A 300 22.94 3.97 0.78
C PRO A 300 23.71 4.02 -0.53
N SER A 301 25.04 4.23 -0.43
CA SER A 301 25.92 4.42 -1.58
C SER A 301 26.04 3.21 -2.51
N GLU A 302 25.77 2.00 -2.01
CA GLU A 302 25.74 0.76 -2.81
C GLU A 302 24.48 0.67 -3.68
N GLY A 303 23.55 1.60 -3.54
CA GLY A 303 22.23 1.59 -4.17
C GLY A 303 21.17 0.90 -3.32
N THR A 304 19.93 1.08 -3.71
CA THR A 304 18.77 0.54 -2.99
C THR A 304 17.58 0.33 -3.91
N LEU A 305 16.44 -0.07 -3.34
CA LEU A 305 15.17 -0.26 -4.03
C LEU A 305 14.50 1.08 -4.32
N PHE A 306 14.07 1.24 -5.57
CA PHE A 306 12.98 2.14 -5.95
C PHE A 306 11.69 1.34 -5.96
N TRP A 307 10.73 1.70 -5.14
CA TRP A 307 9.41 1.07 -5.12
C TRP A 307 8.34 2.04 -5.62
N LEU A 308 7.28 1.47 -6.18
CA LEU A 308 6.08 2.17 -6.64
C LEU A 308 4.87 1.46 -6.07
N ASP A 309 4.12 2.12 -5.20
CA ASP A 309 2.85 1.61 -4.72
C ASP A 309 1.72 1.98 -5.69
N THR A 310 0.75 1.10 -5.75
CA THR A 310 -0.29 1.16 -6.78
C THR A 310 -1.67 0.91 -6.19
N TRP A 311 -2.65 1.67 -6.65
CA TRP A 311 -4.04 1.33 -6.42
C TRP A 311 -4.49 0.24 -7.40
N VAL A 312 -5.13 -0.79 -6.88
CA VAL A 312 -5.78 -1.84 -7.67
C VAL A 312 -7.23 -2.01 -7.23
N LYS A 313 -8.10 -2.38 -8.19
CA LYS A 313 -9.47 -2.77 -7.89
C LYS A 313 -9.55 -4.28 -7.84
N LEU A 314 -10.11 -4.83 -6.74
CA LEU A 314 -10.29 -6.27 -6.61
C LEU A 314 -11.39 -6.77 -7.57
N ALA A 315 -11.23 -8.00 -8.05
CA ALA A 315 -12.11 -8.57 -9.08
C ALA A 315 -13.55 -8.77 -8.58
N ASP A 316 -13.72 -9.04 -7.29
CA ASP A 316 -15.02 -9.24 -6.63
C ASP A 316 -15.48 -8.04 -5.81
N ALA A 317 -14.95 -6.84 -6.10
CA ALA A 317 -15.27 -5.58 -5.41
C ALA A 317 -16.79 -5.37 -5.31
N PRO A 318 -17.37 -5.32 -4.11
CA PRO A 318 -18.81 -5.19 -3.94
C PRO A 318 -19.34 -3.78 -4.28
N HIS A 319 -18.46 -2.75 -4.24
CA HIS A 319 -18.84 -1.35 -4.44
C HIS A 319 -18.06 -0.71 -5.61
N PRO A 320 -18.21 -1.22 -6.85
CA PRO A 320 -17.35 -0.83 -7.97
C PRO A 320 -17.46 0.65 -8.38
N ASN A 321 -18.59 1.30 -8.14
CA ASN A 321 -18.71 2.73 -8.49
C ASN A 321 -18.02 3.61 -7.47
N ALA A 322 -18.10 3.30 -6.18
CA ALA A 322 -17.37 3.98 -5.12
C ALA A 322 -15.85 3.78 -5.31
N ALA A 323 -15.42 2.56 -5.69
CA ALA A 323 -14.03 2.28 -5.99
C ALA A 323 -13.47 3.13 -7.14
N TYR A 324 -14.17 3.22 -8.27
CA TYR A 324 -13.74 4.06 -9.39
C TYR A 324 -13.76 5.56 -9.05
N GLU A 325 -14.76 6.01 -8.32
CA GLU A 325 -14.82 7.40 -7.88
C GLU A 325 -13.65 7.74 -6.97
N TRP A 326 -13.32 6.85 -6.01
CA TRP A 326 -12.14 6.99 -5.17
C TRP A 326 -10.86 7.05 -6.00
N LEU A 327 -10.65 6.09 -6.91
CA LEU A 327 -9.45 6.03 -7.76
C LEU A 327 -9.27 7.30 -8.59
N ASN A 328 -10.35 7.85 -9.12
CA ASN A 328 -10.26 9.10 -9.88
C ASN A 328 -10.06 10.30 -8.96
N TRP A 329 -10.80 10.38 -7.85
CA TRP A 329 -10.79 11.52 -6.94
C TRP A 329 -9.47 11.65 -6.18
N ILE A 330 -8.90 10.55 -5.68
CA ILE A 330 -7.62 10.59 -4.94
C ILE A 330 -6.46 11.08 -5.82
N HIS A 331 -6.59 10.99 -7.15
CA HIS A 331 -5.64 11.51 -8.13
C HIS A 331 -5.99 12.91 -8.67
N ASP A 332 -6.97 13.58 -8.07
CA ASP A 332 -7.10 15.02 -8.26
C ASP A 332 -5.83 15.72 -7.73
N PRO A 333 -5.26 16.69 -8.49
CA PRO A 333 -3.99 17.32 -8.08
C PRO A 333 -4.00 17.92 -6.68
N GLU A 334 -5.09 18.57 -6.24
CA GLU A 334 -5.18 19.18 -4.92
C GLU A 334 -5.29 18.13 -3.82
N VAL A 335 -5.96 17.00 -4.09
CA VAL A 335 -6.11 15.87 -3.17
C VAL A 335 -4.80 15.13 -3.04
N GLN A 336 -4.16 14.78 -4.17
CA GLN A 336 -2.90 14.05 -4.17
C GLN A 336 -1.75 14.85 -3.55
N ALA A 337 -1.73 16.17 -3.70
CA ALA A 337 -0.73 17.00 -3.04
C ALA A 337 -0.83 16.91 -1.50
N LYS A 338 -2.04 16.82 -0.95
CA LYS A 338 -2.25 16.61 0.48
C LYS A 338 -1.78 15.24 0.96
N GLU A 339 -1.90 14.21 0.12
CA GLU A 339 -1.34 12.88 0.42
C GLU A 339 0.17 12.98 0.65
N THR A 340 0.91 13.63 -0.28
CA THR A 340 2.36 13.82 -0.16
C THR A 340 2.74 14.66 1.07
N GLU A 341 2.00 15.73 1.37
CA GLU A 341 2.23 16.55 2.57
C GLU A 341 1.99 15.76 3.87
N PHE A 342 1.08 14.79 3.85
CA PHE A 342 0.75 13.95 4.99
C PHE A 342 1.70 12.78 5.17
N ASN A 343 1.92 11.99 4.08
CA ASN A 343 2.59 10.70 4.18
C ASN A 343 4.11 10.76 3.89
N GLY A 344 4.62 11.89 3.36
CA GLY A 344 6.05 12.08 3.10
C GLY A 344 6.62 11.20 1.97
N TYR A 345 5.77 10.77 1.05
CA TYR A 345 6.19 10.03 -0.15
C TYR A 345 6.00 10.85 -1.42
N ALA A 346 6.82 10.58 -2.43
CA ALA A 346 6.77 11.29 -3.68
C ALA A 346 5.51 10.94 -4.48
N THR A 347 4.83 11.96 -5.03
CA THR A 347 3.65 11.77 -5.86
C THR A 347 4.00 11.45 -7.30
N PRO A 348 3.32 10.47 -7.94
CA PRO A 348 3.41 10.23 -9.37
C PRO A 348 2.64 11.27 -10.22
N ASN A 349 1.84 12.13 -9.60
CA ASN A 349 0.99 13.12 -10.28
C ASN A 349 1.77 14.42 -10.49
N LEU A 350 2.10 14.72 -11.75
CA LEU A 350 2.90 15.88 -12.15
C LEU A 350 2.23 17.22 -11.82
N GLU A 351 0.90 17.29 -11.83
CA GLU A 351 0.18 18.51 -11.45
C GLU A 351 0.12 18.66 -9.93
N ALA A 352 -0.07 17.57 -9.18
CA ALA A 352 0.00 17.57 -7.72
C ALA A 352 1.39 18.02 -7.22
N LYS A 353 2.47 17.52 -7.85
CA LYS A 353 3.85 17.92 -7.53
C LYS A 353 4.06 19.42 -7.54
N LYS A 354 3.36 20.17 -8.39
CA LYS A 354 3.44 21.66 -8.44
C LYS A 354 2.78 22.34 -7.23
N LEU A 355 1.94 21.61 -6.50
CA LEU A 355 1.19 22.10 -5.33
C LEU A 355 1.84 21.68 -4.02
N VAL A 356 2.76 20.73 -4.03
CA VAL A 356 3.55 20.29 -2.87
C VAL A 356 4.46 21.44 -2.40
N SER A 357 4.63 21.54 -1.08
CA SER A 357 5.47 22.56 -0.48
C SER A 357 6.92 22.47 -0.94
N GLN A 358 7.57 23.63 -1.09
CA GLN A 358 8.98 23.68 -1.54
C GLN A 358 9.89 22.92 -0.56
N ALA A 359 9.56 22.89 0.71
CA ALA A 359 10.34 22.18 1.72
C ALA A 359 10.41 20.67 1.46
N LEU A 360 9.29 20.04 1.03
CA LEU A 360 9.27 18.63 0.65
C LEU A 360 9.91 18.40 -0.74
N LEU A 361 9.69 19.31 -1.69
CA LEU A 361 10.31 19.20 -3.03
C LEU A 361 11.84 19.26 -2.98
N ASP A 362 12.39 20.03 -2.03
CA ASP A 362 13.84 20.18 -1.84
C ASP A 362 14.43 19.06 -0.95
N ASP A 363 13.61 18.20 -0.37
CA ASP A 363 14.08 17.10 0.47
C ASP A 363 14.49 15.88 -0.40
N PRO A 364 15.80 15.57 -0.48
CA PRO A 364 16.29 14.44 -1.29
C PRO A 364 15.89 13.07 -0.73
N ALA A 365 15.37 12.99 0.48
CA ALA A 365 14.80 11.78 1.03
C ALA A 365 13.45 11.44 0.37
N ILE A 366 12.64 12.48 0.05
CA ILE A 366 11.30 12.35 -0.53
C ILE A 366 11.36 12.42 -2.06
N PHE A 367 12.09 13.41 -2.59
CA PHE A 367 12.32 13.59 -4.03
C PHE A 367 13.82 13.45 -4.33
N PRO A 368 14.34 12.21 -4.45
CA PRO A 368 15.73 12.00 -4.78
C PRO A 368 16.12 12.66 -6.11
N PRO A 369 17.33 13.22 -6.22
CA PRO A 369 17.83 13.76 -7.47
C PRO A 369 17.84 12.72 -8.60
N ASP A 370 17.71 13.17 -9.85
CA ASP A 370 17.61 12.30 -11.04
C ASP A 370 18.79 11.31 -11.18
N ASP A 371 20.00 11.72 -10.81
CA ASP A 371 21.19 10.86 -10.84
C ASP A 371 21.13 9.77 -9.76
N VAL A 372 20.52 10.04 -8.62
CA VAL A 372 20.24 9.03 -7.58
C VAL A 372 19.19 8.06 -8.08
N ILE A 373 18.06 8.55 -8.61
CA ILE A 373 16.98 7.73 -9.17
C ILE A 373 17.52 6.80 -10.26
N ALA A 374 18.40 7.29 -11.14
CA ALA A 374 19.00 6.49 -12.21
C ALA A 374 19.91 5.36 -11.72
N SER A 375 20.36 5.40 -10.46
CA SER A 375 21.19 4.37 -9.82
C SER A 375 20.40 3.32 -9.04
N LEU A 376 19.09 3.54 -8.84
CA LEU A 376 18.21 2.64 -8.09
C LEU A 376 17.75 1.48 -8.97
N GLU A 377 17.38 0.39 -8.32
CA GLU A 377 16.78 -0.77 -8.99
C GLU A 377 15.33 -0.94 -8.54
N GLY A 378 14.42 -1.20 -9.49
CA GLY A 378 13.07 -1.67 -9.19
C GLY A 378 13.03 -3.19 -9.01
N ALA A 379 12.15 -3.68 -8.14
CA ALA A 379 11.94 -5.12 -7.98
C ALA A 379 11.35 -5.75 -9.26
N ASP A 380 11.78 -6.98 -9.55
CA ASP A 380 11.22 -7.78 -10.64
C ASP A 380 10.06 -8.63 -10.09
N PRO A 381 8.92 -8.70 -10.76
CA PRO A 381 7.84 -9.59 -10.34
C PRO A 381 8.28 -11.05 -10.12
N ALA A 382 9.26 -11.52 -10.87
CA ALA A 382 9.79 -12.88 -10.74
C ALA A 382 10.50 -13.18 -9.41
N VAL A 383 10.77 -12.17 -8.57
CA VAL A 383 11.40 -12.40 -7.26
C VAL A 383 10.39 -12.51 -6.11
N THR A 384 9.11 -12.22 -6.37
CA THR A 384 8.08 -12.20 -5.31
C THR A 384 7.74 -13.60 -4.80
N ASP A 385 7.88 -14.62 -5.63
CA ASP A 385 7.60 -16.03 -5.34
C ASP A 385 8.83 -16.95 -5.43
N ASP A 386 10.06 -16.37 -5.51
CA ASP A 386 11.28 -17.17 -5.55
C ASP A 386 11.49 -17.97 -4.27
N GLU A 387 11.48 -19.30 -4.38
CA GLU A 387 11.57 -20.22 -3.24
C GLU A 387 12.85 -20.02 -2.42
N GLY A 388 13.97 -19.67 -3.05
CA GLY A 388 15.25 -19.42 -2.37
C GLY A 388 15.20 -18.18 -1.48
N ARG A 389 14.56 -17.12 -1.95
CA ARG A 389 14.34 -15.87 -1.21
C ARG A 389 13.36 -16.08 -0.06
N LEU A 390 12.23 -16.75 -0.33
CA LEU A 390 11.23 -17.08 0.70
C LEU A 390 11.83 -17.94 1.82
N ALA A 391 12.63 -18.96 1.47
CA ALA A 391 13.33 -19.80 2.46
C ALA A 391 14.34 -18.98 3.28
N LEU A 392 15.12 -18.10 2.63
CA LEU A 392 16.06 -17.21 3.30
C LEU A 392 15.35 -16.29 4.29
N TRP A 393 14.20 -15.72 3.91
CA TRP A 393 13.38 -14.86 4.76
C TRP A 393 12.84 -15.60 5.98
N ALA A 394 12.31 -16.82 5.77
CA ALA A 394 11.83 -17.66 6.87
C ALA A 394 12.96 -18.00 7.87
N ASP A 395 14.16 -18.31 7.39
CA ASP A 395 15.34 -18.57 8.23
C ASP A 395 15.72 -17.32 9.04
N PHE A 396 15.75 -16.16 8.39
CA PHE A 396 16.07 -14.89 9.08
C PHE A 396 15.06 -14.57 10.17
N LYS A 397 13.74 -14.64 9.86
CA LYS A 397 12.68 -14.40 10.87
C LYS A 397 12.75 -15.37 12.04
N SER A 398 13.11 -16.63 11.79
CA SER A 398 13.26 -17.62 12.85
C SER A 398 14.51 -17.43 13.74
N ALA A 399 15.51 -16.67 13.25
CA ALA A 399 16.74 -16.39 13.98
C ALA A 399 16.65 -15.08 14.82
N ILE A 400 15.67 -14.25 14.58
CA ILE A 400 15.34 -13.10 15.42
C ILE A 400 14.60 -13.66 16.62
N GLY A 401 15.15 -13.56 17.84
CA GLY A 401 14.72 -14.23 19.07
C GLY A 401 13.34 -13.82 19.63
#